data_813c43cdfe09ee424c8e335434ee97fe
#
_entry.id   813c43cdfe09ee424c8e335434ee97fe
#
_cell.length_a   1.000
_cell.length_b   1.000
_cell.length_c   1.000
_cell.angle_alpha   90.00
_cell.angle_beta   90.00
_cell.angle_gamma   90.00
#
_symmetry.space_group_name_H-M   'P 1'
#
loop_
_entity.id
_entity.type
_entity.pdbx_description
1 polymer ?
#
loop_
_entity_poly.entity_id
_entity_poly.type
_entity_poly.pdbx_seq_one_letter_code
_entity_poly.pdbx_strand_id
1 'polypeptide(L)' 'MIICINKERVDSQEATKMRVVLQCDTTAEAATKPKNGKSVQDISDGVEFYAGSVMACLQDSKKYLMNSKNEWIEWTA' A
#
# COMPACT_ATOMS: atom_id res chain seq x y z
N MET A 1 3.22 -4.93 11.78
CA MET A 1 2.00 -5.35 11.03
C MET A 1 1.61 -4.27 10.05
N ILE A 2 1.24 -4.65 8.83
CA ILE A 2 0.78 -3.69 7.82
C ILE A 2 -0.74 -3.71 7.81
N ILE A 3 -1.34 -2.53 7.92
CA ILE A 3 -2.79 -2.37 7.99
C ILE A 3 -3.25 -1.52 6.83
N CYS A 4 -4.37 -1.90 6.21
CA CYS A 4 -5.02 -1.06 5.20
C CYS A 4 -5.97 -0.09 5.92
N ILE A 5 -5.68 1.20 5.84
CA ILE A 5 -6.46 2.24 6.50
C ILE A 5 -7.60 2.71 5.61
N ASN A 6 -7.34 2.76 4.31
CA ASN A 6 -8.36 3.18 3.34
C ASN A 6 -8.11 2.47 2.02
N LYS A 7 -9.18 2.27 1.26
CA LYS A 7 -9.11 1.60 -0.04
C LYS A 7 -10.14 2.21 -0.99
N GLU A 8 -9.76 2.29 -2.26
CA GLU A 8 -10.60 2.86 -3.31
C GLU A 8 -10.41 2.03 -4.59
N ARG A 9 -11.49 1.70 -5.26
CA ARG A 9 -11.40 0.98 -6.53
C ARG A 9 -10.79 1.86 -7.61
N VAL A 10 -9.83 1.31 -8.36
CA VAL A 10 -9.25 2.00 -9.50
C VAL A 10 -10.27 2.11 -10.63
N ASP A 11 -11.04 1.03 -10.80
CA ASP A 11 -12.10 0.95 -11.80
C ASP A 11 -13.35 0.39 -11.12
N SER A 12 -14.49 1.02 -11.33
CA SER A 12 -15.75 0.58 -10.72
C SER A 12 -16.16 -0.84 -11.09
N GLN A 13 -15.61 -1.39 -12.16
CA GLN A 13 -15.89 -2.75 -12.61
C GLN A 13 -14.87 -3.79 -12.15
N GLU A 14 -13.77 -3.35 -11.51
CA GLU A 14 -12.67 -4.21 -11.07
C GLU A 14 -12.54 -4.15 -9.56
N ALA A 15 -13.16 -5.13 -8.87
CA ALA A 15 -13.15 -5.15 -7.41
C ALA A 15 -11.79 -5.53 -6.81
N THR A 16 -10.88 -6.08 -7.62
CA THR A 16 -9.57 -6.57 -7.15
C THR A 16 -8.43 -5.58 -7.33
N LYS A 17 -8.68 -4.47 -8.02
CA LYS A 17 -7.65 -3.45 -8.28
C LYS A 17 -7.98 -2.20 -7.48
N MET A 18 -7.11 -1.85 -6.55
CA MET A 18 -7.39 -0.75 -5.62
C MET A 18 -6.20 0.15 -5.39
N ARG A 19 -6.47 1.42 -5.16
CA ARG A 19 -5.52 2.34 -4.52
C ARG A 19 -5.74 2.23 -3.03
N VAL A 20 -4.67 2.10 -2.28
CA VAL A 20 -4.76 1.87 -0.84
C VAL A 20 -3.92 2.86 -0.06
N VAL A 21 -4.32 3.11 1.17
CA VAL A 21 -3.51 3.82 2.15
C VAL A 21 -3.13 2.79 3.20
N LEU A 22 -1.84 2.50 3.30
CA LEU A 22 -1.31 1.50 4.21
C LEU A 22 -0.53 2.17 5.33
N GLN A 23 -0.48 1.50 6.47
CA GLN A 23 0.33 1.91 7.61
C GLN A 23 1.09 0.70 8.12
N CYS A 24 2.40 0.84 8.31
CA CYS A 24 3.21 -0.20 8.93
C CYS A 24 3.93 0.33 10.16
N ASP A 25 4.22 -0.55 11.10
CA ASP A 25 4.83 -0.17 12.36
C ASP A 25 6.36 -0.07 12.28
N THR A 26 6.98 -0.90 11.45
CA THR A 26 8.44 -1.03 11.41
C THR A 26 9.00 -0.87 10.00
N THR A 27 10.30 -0.50 9.95
CA THR A 27 11.01 -0.38 8.68
C THR A 27 11.14 -1.73 7.97
N ALA A 28 11.22 -2.82 8.74
CA ALA A 28 11.27 -4.16 8.16
C ALA A 28 9.99 -4.48 7.37
N GLU A 29 8.84 -4.07 7.90
CA GLU A 29 7.57 -4.25 7.21
C GLU A 29 7.50 -3.38 5.94
N ALA A 30 7.93 -2.14 6.02
CA ALA A 30 7.97 -1.25 4.86
C ALA A 30 8.88 -1.82 3.76
N ALA A 31 9.98 -2.47 4.13
CA ALA A 31 10.92 -3.05 3.19
C ALA A 31 10.33 -4.22 2.38
N THR A 32 9.24 -4.82 2.85
CA THR A 32 8.58 -5.90 2.11
C THR A 32 7.88 -5.39 0.85
N LYS A 33 7.56 -4.10 0.80
CA LYS A 33 6.95 -3.43 -0.37
C LYS A 33 5.78 -4.23 -0.94
N PRO A 34 4.69 -4.37 -0.18
CA PRO A 34 3.58 -5.23 -0.59
C PRO A 34 2.92 -4.74 -1.89
N LYS A 35 2.61 -5.67 -2.77
CA LYS A 35 1.95 -5.38 -4.05
C LYS A 35 0.50 -5.85 -4.07
N ASN A 36 0.10 -6.57 -3.03
CA ASN A 36 -1.25 -7.11 -2.92
C ASN A 36 -1.63 -7.23 -1.45
N GLY A 37 -2.85 -7.67 -1.18
CA GLY A 37 -3.38 -7.76 0.17
C GLY A 37 -2.84 -8.90 1.04
N LYS A 38 -1.96 -9.74 0.51
CA LYS A 38 -1.57 -10.99 1.17
C LYS A 38 -0.97 -10.84 2.56
N SER A 39 -0.17 -9.82 2.79
CA SER A 39 0.46 -9.59 4.09
C SER A 39 -0.07 -8.35 4.78
N VAL A 40 -1.25 -7.93 4.38
CA VAL A 40 -1.86 -6.69 4.85
C VAL A 40 -3.18 -7.01 5.52
N GLN A 41 -3.43 -6.41 6.69
CA GLN A 41 -4.69 -6.58 7.40
C GLN A 41 -5.76 -5.64 6.86
N ASP A 42 -6.99 -6.05 7.05
CA ASP A 42 -8.19 -5.30 6.69
C ASP A 42 -8.40 -5.14 5.18
N ILE A 43 -7.83 -6.06 4.40
CA ILE A 43 -8.04 -6.11 2.96
C ILE A 43 -7.90 -7.57 2.49
N SER A 44 -8.60 -7.91 1.41
CA SER A 44 -8.56 -9.27 0.86
C SER A 44 -7.23 -9.59 0.20
N ASP A 45 -6.78 -10.84 0.34
CA ASP A 45 -5.52 -11.33 -0.22
C ASP A 45 -5.40 -11.09 -1.73
N GLY A 46 -6.51 -11.20 -2.44
CA GLY A 46 -6.54 -11.09 -3.89
C GLY A 46 -6.54 -9.67 -4.43
N VAL A 47 -6.55 -8.67 -3.56
CA VAL A 47 -6.53 -7.27 -4.00
C VAL A 47 -5.13 -6.88 -4.46
N GLU A 48 -5.02 -6.30 -5.66
CA GLU A 48 -3.77 -5.76 -6.19
C GLU A 48 -3.71 -4.26 -5.95
N PHE A 49 -2.55 -3.77 -5.54
CA PHE A 49 -2.35 -2.34 -5.31
C PHE A 49 -1.88 -1.64 -6.57
N TYR A 50 -2.38 -0.44 -6.79
CA TYR A 50 -2.13 0.32 -8.02
C TYR A 50 -1.54 1.70 -7.74
N ALA A 51 -1.04 2.32 -8.79
CA ALA A 51 -0.47 3.67 -8.76
C ALA A 51 -1.38 4.63 -8.00
N GLY A 52 -0.78 5.47 -7.18
CA GLY A 52 -1.50 6.38 -6.29
C GLY A 52 -1.66 5.84 -4.88
N SER A 53 -1.31 4.57 -4.63
CA SER A 53 -1.30 4.01 -3.29
C SER A 53 -0.21 4.65 -2.44
N VAL A 54 -0.47 4.73 -1.14
CA VAL A 54 0.43 5.36 -0.16
C VAL A 54 0.69 4.39 0.97
N MET A 55 1.92 4.38 1.47
CA MET A 55 2.27 3.60 2.65
C MET A 55 3.09 4.47 3.60
N ALA A 56 2.64 4.56 4.86
CA ALA A 56 3.34 5.29 5.91
C ALA A 56 4.02 4.31 6.85
N CYS A 57 5.29 4.57 7.17
CA CYS A 57 6.04 3.80 8.16
C CYS A 57 6.15 4.62 9.43
N LEU A 58 5.68 4.07 10.53
CA LEU A 58 5.66 4.80 11.81
C LEU A 58 7.03 4.88 12.47
N GLN A 59 7.87 3.86 12.28
CA GLN A 59 9.16 3.78 12.97
C GLN A 59 10.12 4.91 12.56
N ASP A 60 10.17 5.25 11.27
CA ASP A 60 11.09 6.25 10.76
C ASP A 60 10.39 7.46 10.15
N SER A 61 9.06 7.51 10.24
CA SER A 61 8.22 8.58 9.70
C SER A 61 8.34 8.78 8.18
N LYS A 62 8.73 7.73 7.48
CA LYS A 62 8.84 7.79 6.02
C LYS A 62 7.53 7.44 5.34
N LYS A 63 7.34 8.00 4.15
CA LYS A 63 6.19 7.70 3.31
C LYS A 63 6.66 7.15 1.98
N TYR A 64 5.85 6.29 1.41
CA TYR A 64 6.10 5.68 0.11
C TYR A 64 4.89 5.92 -0.78
N LEU A 65 5.14 6.25 -2.04
CA LEU A 65 4.09 6.40 -3.04
C LEU A 65 4.31 5.35 -4.13
N MET A 66 3.22 4.79 -4.61
CA MET A 66 3.28 3.84 -5.71
C MET A 66 3.20 4.61 -7.02
N ASN A 67 4.23 4.47 -7.86
CA ASN A 67 4.32 5.21 -9.13
C ASN A 67 3.44 4.57 -10.22
N SER A 68 3.48 5.13 -11.43
CA SER A 68 2.66 4.67 -12.55
C SER A 68 2.99 3.25 -13.02
N LYS A 69 4.13 2.70 -12.60
CA LYS A 69 4.53 1.32 -12.88
C LYS A 69 4.22 0.38 -11.72
N ASN A 70 3.43 0.86 -10.75
CA ASN A 70 3.05 0.12 -9.55
C ASN A 70 4.26 -0.30 -8.71
N GLU A 71 5.24 0.60 -8.60
CA GLU A 71 6.43 0.40 -7.76
C GLU A 71 6.41 1.40 -6.61
N TRP A 72 6.80 0.93 -5.42
CA TRP A 72 6.89 1.79 -4.25
C TRP A 72 8.15 2.64 -4.31
N ILE A 73 7.97 3.96 -4.25
CA ILE A 73 9.06 4.93 -4.25
C ILE A 73 9.00 5.68 -2.93
N GLU A 74 10.13 5.79 -2.24
CA GLU A 74 10.21 6.59 -1.03
C GLU A 74 9.99 8.05 -1.39
N TRP A 75 9.06 8.69 -0.68
CA TRP A 75 8.74 10.09 -0.90
C TRP A 75 9.22 10.92 0.28
N THR A 76 10.18 11.80 0.05
CA THR A 76 10.66 12.76 1.03
C THR A 76 10.17 14.14 0.61
N ALA A 77 9.30 14.70 1.44
CA ALA A 77 8.78 16.04 1.17
C ALA A 77 9.86 17.10 1.39
#